data_bc4e39245079af8e377ffd0a27b6c350
#
_entry.id   bc4e39245079af8e377ffd0a27b6c350
#
_cell.length_a   1.000
_cell.length_b   1.000
_cell.length_c   1.000
_cell.angle_alpha   90.00
_cell.angle_beta   90.00
_cell.angle_gamma   90.00
#
_symmetry.space_group_name_H-M   'P 1'
#
loop_
_entity.id
_entity.type
_entity.pdbx_description
1 polymer ?
#
loop_
_entity_poly.entity_id
_entity_poly.type
_entity_poly.pdbx_seq_one_letter_code
_entity_poly.pdbx_strand_id
1 'polypeptide(L)'
;MDKFVLRLNKAKKAIDEADHIIIGAGAGLSTAAGIEYTGERFERYFKDFIEEYGFTDMYSSGFYPFKTSEEKWAYWARHVFANRYDVGKTDVYQKLLKLVEDKDYFVLTTNVESQFWINGFEDERIFATQGDCGLLQCKTPCH
;
A
#
# COMPACT_ATOMS: atom_id res chain seq x y z
N MET A 1 -15.57 -6.31 33.31
CA MET A 1 -15.57 -5.81 31.92
C MET A 1 -14.20 -6.08 31.32
N ASP A 2 -14.15 -6.69 30.13
CA ASP A 2 -12.90 -7.06 29.49
C ASP A 2 -12.02 -5.81 29.23
N LYS A 3 -10.73 -5.92 29.56
CA LYS A 3 -9.75 -4.81 29.33
C LYS A 3 -9.68 -4.39 27.85
N PHE A 4 -9.91 -5.33 26.95
CA PHE A 4 -9.96 -5.06 25.52
C PHE A 4 -11.14 -4.13 25.16
N VAL A 5 -12.34 -4.47 25.63
CA VAL A 5 -13.56 -3.67 25.40
C VAL A 5 -13.42 -2.27 25.98
N LEU A 6 -12.80 -2.11 27.15
CA LEU A 6 -12.51 -0.80 27.73
C LEU A 6 -11.58 0.06 26.85
N ARG A 7 -10.53 -0.56 26.32
CA ARG A 7 -9.57 0.13 25.41
C ARG A 7 -10.25 0.53 24.10
N LEU A 8 -11.07 -0.37 23.54
CA LEU A 8 -11.82 -0.10 22.31
C LEU A 8 -12.78 1.08 22.47
N ASN A 9 -13.53 1.09 23.58
CA ASN A 9 -14.46 2.20 23.88
C ASN A 9 -13.72 3.53 24.09
N LYS A 10 -12.54 3.52 24.71
CA LYS A 10 -11.72 4.73 24.84
C LYS A 10 -11.22 5.22 23.48
N ALA A 11 -10.75 4.31 22.61
CA ALA A 11 -10.30 4.67 21.26
C ALA A 11 -11.46 5.23 20.42
N LYS A 12 -12.61 4.55 20.46
CA LYS A 12 -13.81 5.06 19.78
C LYS A 12 -14.17 6.46 20.25
N LYS A 13 -14.27 6.67 21.57
CA LYS A 13 -14.57 7.98 22.13
C LYS A 13 -13.57 9.05 21.68
N ALA A 14 -12.28 8.75 21.69
CA ALA A 14 -11.26 9.70 21.25
C ALA A 14 -11.40 10.07 19.77
N ILE A 15 -11.77 9.12 18.91
CA ILE A 15 -12.04 9.37 17.48
C ILE A 15 -13.32 10.20 17.33
N ASP A 16 -14.39 9.85 18.06
CA ASP A 16 -15.68 10.54 17.97
C ASP A 16 -15.57 12.01 18.41
N GLU A 17 -14.74 12.31 19.43
CA GLU A 17 -14.52 13.65 20.00
C GLU A 17 -13.42 14.46 19.30
N ALA A 18 -12.66 13.86 18.38
CA ALA A 18 -11.59 14.55 17.68
C ALA A 18 -12.14 15.54 16.65
N ASP A 19 -11.61 16.76 16.65
CA ASP A 19 -11.87 17.77 15.61
C ASP A 19 -11.05 17.45 14.34
N HIS A 20 -9.82 16.96 14.51
CA HIS A 20 -8.91 16.62 13.42
C HIS A 20 -8.32 15.23 13.62
N ILE A 21 -8.14 14.49 12.53
CA ILE A 21 -7.56 13.13 12.54
C ILE A 21 -6.38 13.05 11.57
N ILE A 22 -5.23 12.60 12.04
CA ILE A 22 -4.09 12.24 11.19
C ILE A 22 -4.01 10.72 11.10
N ILE A 23 -4.01 10.19 9.88
CA ILE A 23 -3.81 8.77 9.58
C ILE A 23 -2.36 8.58 9.16
N GLY A 24 -1.54 7.99 10.02
CA GLY A 24 -0.19 7.52 9.69
C GLY A 24 -0.26 6.07 9.17
N ALA A 25 0.15 5.84 7.92
CA ALA A 25 0.06 4.52 7.31
C ALA A 25 1.38 4.05 6.66
N GLY A 26 1.66 2.78 6.78
CA GLY A 26 2.80 2.09 6.18
C GLY A 26 2.42 0.68 5.71
N ALA A 27 3.40 -0.13 5.34
CA ALA A 27 3.24 -1.46 4.74
C ALA A 27 2.32 -2.40 5.54
N GLY A 28 2.25 -2.26 6.87
CA GLY A 28 1.34 -3.05 7.69
C GLY A 28 -0.14 -2.86 7.36
N LEU A 29 -0.55 -1.67 6.91
CA LEU A 29 -1.92 -1.42 6.46
C LEU A 29 -2.20 -2.16 5.14
N SER A 30 -1.25 -2.14 4.19
CA SER A 30 -1.36 -2.87 2.93
C SER A 30 -1.43 -4.38 3.17
N THR A 31 -0.59 -4.91 4.05
CA THR A 31 -0.62 -6.33 4.46
C THR A 31 -1.97 -6.70 5.08
N ALA A 32 -2.51 -5.88 5.98
CA ALA A 32 -3.84 -6.09 6.56
C ALA A 32 -4.97 -6.05 5.51
N ALA A 33 -4.75 -5.39 4.40
CA ALA A 33 -5.65 -5.34 3.25
C ALA A 33 -5.45 -6.49 2.24
N GLY A 34 -4.54 -7.46 2.55
CA GLY A 34 -4.23 -8.60 1.68
C GLY A 34 -3.19 -8.32 0.59
N ILE A 35 -2.52 -7.16 0.64
CA ILE A 35 -1.44 -6.83 -0.29
C ILE A 35 -0.12 -7.36 0.29
N GLU A 36 0.01 -8.67 0.27
CA GLU A 36 1.18 -9.35 0.81
C GLU A 36 2.26 -9.53 -0.26
N TYR A 37 3.52 -9.42 0.14
CA TYR A 37 4.68 -9.55 -0.74
C TYR A 37 5.30 -10.96 -0.73
N THR A 38 4.71 -11.87 0.04
CA THR A 38 5.16 -13.26 0.23
C THR A 38 3.99 -14.24 0.04
N GLY A 39 4.26 -15.55 0.18
CA GLY A 39 3.26 -16.61 0.16
C GLY A 39 2.53 -16.78 -1.17
N GLU A 40 1.30 -17.30 -1.13
CA GLU A 40 0.53 -17.67 -2.31
C GLU A 40 0.39 -16.53 -3.34
N ARG A 41 0.27 -15.29 -2.86
CA ARG A 41 0.16 -14.14 -3.75
C ARG A 41 1.45 -13.90 -4.53
N PHE A 42 2.60 -14.01 -3.89
CA PHE A 42 3.90 -13.92 -4.54
C PHE A 42 4.11 -15.07 -5.54
N GLU A 43 3.82 -16.29 -5.14
CA GLU A 43 3.93 -17.47 -5.99
C GLU A 43 3.05 -17.36 -7.25
N ARG A 44 1.82 -16.87 -7.10
CA ARG A 44 0.89 -16.68 -8.22
C ARG A 44 1.40 -15.72 -9.29
N TYR A 45 2.01 -14.60 -8.86
CA TYR A 45 2.45 -13.56 -9.80
C TYR A 45 3.87 -13.78 -10.33
N PHE A 46 4.74 -14.46 -9.59
CA PHE A 46 6.17 -14.50 -9.86
C PHE A 46 6.75 -15.91 -10.02
N LYS A 47 5.92 -16.89 -10.33
CA LYS A 47 6.34 -18.29 -10.43
C LYS A 47 7.57 -18.48 -11.31
N ASP A 48 7.58 -17.89 -12.51
CA ASP A 48 8.70 -17.94 -13.46
C ASP A 48 9.98 -17.30 -12.91
N PHE A 49 9.86 -16.18 -12.20
CA PHE A 49 10.99 -15.53 -11.54
C PHE A 49 11.50 -16.34 -10.34
N ILE A 50 10.62 -17.01 -9.62
CA ILE A 50 11.00 -17.92 -8.54
C ILE A 50 11.80 -19.09 -9.10
N GLU A 51 11.34 -19.70 -10.20
CA GLU A 51 12.00 -20.83 -10.84
C GLU A 51 13.36 -20.45 -11.43
N GLU A 52 13.48 -19.27 -12.04
CA GLU A 52 14.70 -18.83 -12.72
C GLU A 52 15.74 -18.23 -11.76
N TYR A 53 15.32 -17.40 -10.78
CA TYR A 53 16.21 -16.61 -9.93
C TYR A 53 16.21 -17.02 -8.46
N GLY A 54 15.33 -17.94 -8.05
CA GLY A 54 15.20 -18.37 -6.66
C GLY A 54 14.64 -17.29 -5.72
N PHE A 55 13.80 -16.39 -6.24
CA PHE A 55 13.22 -15.30 -5.45
C PHE A 55 12.31 -15.82 -4.33
N THR A 56 12.30 -15.10 -3.20
CA THR A 56 11.56 -15.50 -1.99
C THR A 56 10.45 -14.52 -1.61
N ASP A 57 10.51 -13.28 -2.09
CA ASP A 57 9.50 -12.24 -1.84
C ASP A 57 9.59 -11.11 -2.88
N MET A 58 8.52 -10.31 -3.00
CA MET A 58 8.45 -9.21 -3.97
C MET A 58 9.38 -8.04 -3.62
N TYR A 59 9.70 -7.82 -2.34
CA TYR A 59 10.47 -6.65 -1.94
C TYR A 59 11.95 -6.83 -2.22
N SER A 60 12.55 -7.89 -1.68
CA SER A 60 13.98 -8.17 -1.86
C SER A 60 14.34 -8.44 -3.32
N SER A 61 13.44 -9.08 -4.05
CA SER A 61 13.61 -9.37 -5.49
C SER A 61 13.69 -8.11 -6.36
N GLY A 62 13.06 -7.00 -5.94
CA GLY A 62 13.14 -5.72 -6.63
C GLY A 62 14.56 -5.12 -6.67
N PHE A 63 15.43 -5.54 -5.77
CA PHE A 63 16.85 -5.12 -5.71
C PHE A 63 17.80 -6.09 -6.41
N TYR A 64 17.28 -7.14 -7.04
CA TYR A 64 18.12 -8.10 -7.76
C TYR A 64 18.84 -7.41 -8.94
N PRO A 65 20.15 -7.67 -9.14
CA PRO A 65 20.93 -7.06 -10.20
C PRO A 65 20.69 -7.77 -11.54
N PHE A 66 19.53 -7.56 -12.12
CA PHE A 66 19.17 -8.11 -13.44
C PHE A 66 20.24 -7.80 -14.49
N LYS A 67 20.51 -8.74 -15.37
CA LYS A 67 21.55 -8.62 -16.40
C LYS A 67 21.15 -7.66 -17.51
N THR A 68 19.85 -7.59 -17.81
CA THR A 68 19.30 -6.73 -18.86
C THR A 68 18.22 -5.79 -18.34
N SER A 69 17.97 -4.70 -19.06
CA SER A 69 16.89 -3.78 -18.75
C SER A 69 15.52 -4.43 -18.95
N GLU A 70 15.41 -5.32 -19.91
CA GLU A 70 14.21 -6.07 -20.26
C GLU A 70 13.77 -6.97 -19.10
N GLU A 71 14.69 -7.75 -18.52
CA GLU A 71 14.40 -8.58 -17.33
C GLU A 71 13.97 -7.71 -16.15
N LYS A 72 14.68 -6.62 -15.89
CA LYS A 72 14.36 -5.68 -14.83
C LYS A 72 12.95 -5.11 -15.00
N TRP A 73 12.62 -4.64 -16.20
CA TRP A 73 11.31 -4.06 -16.46
C TRP A 73 10.20 -5.11 -16.52
N ALA A 74 10.47 -6.33 -16.93
CA ALA A 74 9.52 -7.44 -16.83
C ALA A 74 9.14 -7.70 -15.36
N TYR A 75 10.12 -7.70 -14.46
CA TYR A 75 9.89 -7.81 -13.03
C TYR A 75 9.06 -6.62 -12.49
N TRP A 76 9.53 -5.40 -12.72
CA TRP A 76 8.89 -4.20 -12.18
C TRP A 76 7.50 -3.92 -12.75
N ALA A 77 7.26 -4.18 -14.03
CA ALA A 77 5.93 -4.08 -14.62
C ALA A 77 4.93 -5.01 -13.93
N ARG A 78 5.36 -6.23 -13.65
CA ARG A 78 4.54 -7.22 -12.93
C ARG A 78 4.35 -6.85 -11.47
N HIS A 79 5.40 -6.36 -10.81
CA HIS A 79 5.33 -5.88 -9.44
C HIS A 79 4.32 -4.73 -9.29
N VAL A 80 4.40 -3.74 -10.16
CA VAL A 80 3.48 -2.60 -10.18
C VAL A 80 2.06 -3.07 -10.52
N PHE A 81 1.90 -3.92 -11.54
CA PHE A 81 0.59 -4.47 -11.89
C PHE A 81 -0.05 -5.18 -10.70
N ALA A 82 0.66 -6.13 -10.10
CA ALA A 82 0.13 -6.91 -8.98
C ALA A 82 -0.26 -6.05 -7.78
N ASN A 83 0.52 -5.03 -7.43
CA ASN A 83 0.33 -4.28 -6.19
C ASN A 83 -0.49 -2.99 -6.37
N ARG A 84 -0.54 -2.42 -7.57
CA ARG A 84 -1.16 -1.14 -7.85
C ARG A 84 -2.44 -1.26 -8.66
N TYR A 85 -2.48 -2.14 -9.66
CA TYR A 85 -3.57 -2.20 -10.64
C TYR A 85 -4.53 -3.37 -10.44
N ASP A 86 -4.04 -4.52 -9.98
CA ASP A 86 -4.84 -5.75 -9.82
C ASP A 86 -5.44 -5.93 -8.41
N VAL A 87 -5.40 -4.92 -7.56
CA VAL A 87 -5.90 -5.03 -6.17
C VAL A 87 -7.31 -4.48 -6.02
N GLY A 88 -7.69 -3.42 -6.66
CA GLY A 88 -8.99 -2.79 -6.49
C GLY A 88 -9.23 -2.25 -5.06
N LYS A 89 -10.50 -2.03 -4.70
CA LYS A 89 -10.91 -1.56 -3.37
C LYS A 89 -10.81 -2.67 -2.34
N THR A 90 -10.37 -2.32 -1.13
CA THR A 90 -10.21 -3.29 -0.03
C THR A 90 -11.04 -2.89 1.20
N ASP A 91 -11.53 -3.90 1.91
CA ASP A 91 -12.38 -3.72 3.09
C ASP A 91 -11.73 -2.88 4.20
N VAL A 92 -10.42 -3.06 4.39
CA VAL A 92 -9.67 -2.35 5.44
C VAL A 92 -9.66 -0.86 5.17
N TYR A 93 -9.33 -0.45 3.94
CA TYR A 93 -9.31 0.97 3.55
C TYR A 93 -10.72 1.56 3.50
N GLN A 94 -11.73 0.78 3.06
CA GLN A 94 -13.14 1.23 3.07
C GLN A 94 -13.65 1.47 4.50
N LYS A 95 -13.31 0.60 5.45
CA LYS A 95 -13.66 0.77 6.86
C LYS A 95 -12.94 1.96 7.48
N LEU A 96 -11.67 2.18 7.10
CA LEU A 96 -10.90 3.33 7.55
C LEU A 96 -11.49 4.64 7.02
N LEU A 97 -11.89 4.68 5.74
CA LEU A 97 -12.57 5.86 5.17
C LEU A 97 -13.85 6.18 5.94
N LYS A 98 -14.73 5.19 6.14
CA LYS A 98 -15.98 5.37 6.90
C LYS A 98 -15.77 5.88 8.33
N LEU A 99 -14.61 5.64 8.91
CA LEU A 99 -14.29 6.11 10.25
C LEU A 99 -14.00 7.61 10.28
N VAL A 100 -13.59 8.20 9.16
CA VAL A 100 -13.07 9.56 9.08
C VAL A 100 -13.77 10.45 8.04
N GLU A 101 -14.63 9.92 7.16
CA GLU A 101 -15.22 10.65 6.02
C GLU A 101 -16.02 11.90 6.42
N ASP A 102 -16.60 11.91 7.63
CA ASP A 102 -17.37 13.04 8.17
C ASP A 102 -16.48 13.98 9.03
N LYS A 103 -15.16 13.80 9.01
CA LYS A 103 -14.22 14.55 9.86
C LYS A 103 -13.18 15.29 9.05
N ASP A 104 -12.55 16.26 9.66
CA ASP A 104 -11.34 16.86 9.10
C ASP A 104 -10.16 15.93 9.31
N TYR A 105 -9.81 15.17 8.26
CA TYR A 105 -8.71 14.20 8.31
C TYR A 105 -7.58 14.53 7.33
N PHE A 106 -6.40 14.02 7.62
CA PHE A 106 -5.26 14.04 6.72
C PHE A 106 -4.51 12.71 6.76
N VAL A 107 -4.08 12.22 5.61
CA VAL A 107 -3.34 10.96 5.45
C VAL A 107 -1.87 11.26 5.19
N LEU A 108 -0.99 10.67 6.00
CA LEU A 108 0.45 10.65 5.79
C LEU A 108 0.87 9.20 5.60
N THR A 109 1.33 8.84 4.40
CA THR A 109 1.66 7.45 4.09
C THR A 109 3.03 7.28 3.43
N THR A 110 3.69 6.17 3.74
CA THR A 110 4.87 5.68 3.02
C THR A 110 4.52 4.64 1.96
N ASN A 111 3.24 4.26 1.85
CA ASN A 111 2.76 3.31 0.86
C ASN A 111 2.72 3.93 -0.54
N VAL A 112 2.99 3.13 -1.56
CA VAL A 112 3.14 3.56 -2.96
C VAL A 112 2.12 2.95 -3.91
N GLU A 113 1.23 2.09 -3.41
CA GLU A 113 0.24 1.34 -4.21
C GLU A 113 -1.09 2.09 -4.41
N SER A 114 -1.17 3.34 -3.99
CA SER A 114 -2.33 4.24 -4.17
C SER A 114 -3.66 3.76 -3.58
N GLN A 115 -3.63 2.89 -2.58
CA GLN A 115 -4.85 2.33 -1.99
C GLN A 115 -5.77 3.39 -1.37
N PHE A 116 -5.24 4.47 -0.82
CA PHE A 116 -6.07 5.55 -0.31
C PHE A 116 -6.93 6.16 -1.42
N TRP A 117 -6.34 6.52 -2.57
CA TRP A 117 -7.07 7.05 -3.73
C TRP A 117 -8.06 6.04 -4.32
N ILE A 118 -7.65 4.78 -4.50
CA ILE A 118 -8.50 3.71 -5.02
C ILE A 118 -9.74 3.52 -4.16
N ASN A 119 -9.62 3.69 -2.85
CA ASN A 119 -10.72 3.53 -1.91
C ASN A 119 -11.56 4.81 -1.70
N GLY A 120 -11.18 5.94 -2.29
CA GLY A 120 -12.00 7.15 -2.35
C GLY A 120 -11.68 8.22 -1.31
N PHE A 121 -10.50 8.19 -0.70
CA PHE A 121 -10.00 9.31 0.09
C PHE A 121 -9.73 10.52 -0.81
N GLU A 122 -9.98 11.73 -0.31
CA GLU A 122 -9.79 12.97 -1.06
C GLU A 122 -8.30 13.24 -1.36
N ASP A 123 -7.99 13.60 -2.61
CA ASP A 123 -6.61 13.78 -3.09
C ASP A 123 -5.85 14.85 -2.28
N GLU A 124 -6.49 15.98 -2.00
CA GLU A 124 -5.89 17.08 -1.25
C GLU A 124 -5.60 16.73 0.22
N ARG A 125 -6.12 15.61 0.70
CA ARG A 125 -5.94 15.12 2.08
C ARG A 125 -4.92 13.99 2.20
N ILE A 126 -4.16 13.72 1.12
CA ILE A 126 -3.18 12.61 1.11
C ILE A 126 -1.79 13.16 0.79
N PHE A 127 -0.83 12.83 1.63
CA PHE A 127 0.59 13.02 1.35
C PHE A 127 1.31 11.67 1.36
N ALA A 128 1.67 11.17 0.16
CA ALA A 128 2.48 9.98 -0.02
C ALA A 128 3.96 10.36 -0.10
N THR A 129 4.70 10.10 0.96
CA THR A 129 6.10 10.54 1.11
C THR A 129 7.07 9.90 0.14
N GLN A 130 6.70 8.74 -0.43
CA GLN A 130 7.51 7.97 -1.39
C GLN A 130 6.90 7.97 -2.81
N GLY A 131 5.85 8.76 -3.04
CA GLY A 131 5.17 8.87 -4.33
C GLY A 131 4.26 7.68 -4.65
N ASP A 132 4.09 7.39 -5.93
CA ASP A 132 3.22 6.33 -6.47
C ASP A 132 4.03 5.43 -7.41
N CYS A 133 4.03 4.12 -7.16
CA CYS A 133 4.76 3.16 -7.99
C CYS A 133 4.17 3.00 -9.41
N GLY A 134 3.00 3.53 -9.68
CA GLY A 134 2.42 3.61 -11.03
C GLY A 134 2.98 4.75 -11.89
N LEU A 135 3.79 5.65 -11.31
CA LEU A 135 4.41 6.75 -12.02
C LEU A 135 5.83 6.40 -12.46
N LEU A 136 6.20 6.86 -13.65
CA LEU A 136 7.55 6.73 -14.21
C LEU A 136 8.25 8.09 -14.21
N GLN A 137 9.53 8.07 -13.87
CA GLN A 137 10.38 9.25 -13.89
C GLN A 137 11.60 9.00 -14.78
N CYS A 138 11.97 9.99 -15.58
CA CYS A 138 13.21 9.93 -16.34
C CYS A 138 14.42 9.87 -15.40
N LYS A 139 15.42 9.04 -15.74
CA LYS A 139 16.69 8.96 -15.00
C LYS A 139 17.38 10.32 -14.91
N THR A 140 17.33 11.08 -15.98
CA THR A 140 17.78 12.47 -16.01
C THR A 140 16.55 13.36 -16.13
N PRO A 141 16.36 14.35 -15.25
CA PRO A 141 15.22 15.25 -15.34
C PRO A 141 15.21 15.93 -16.71
N CYS A 142 14.09 15.85 -17.42
CA CYS A 142 13.95 16.42 -18.78
C CYS A 142 12.79 17.43 -18.90
N HIS A 143 12.11 17.72 -17.78
CA HIS A 143 11.02 18.72 -17.69
C HIS A 143 10.81 19.14 -16.23
#